data_92dcc5fb8ca903299af449fb3eac50b4
#
_entry.id   92dcc5fb8ca903299af449fb3eac50b4
#
_cell.length_a   1.000
_cell.length_b   1.000
_cell.length_c   1.000
_cell.angle_alpha   90.00
_cell.angle_beta   90.00
_cell.angle_gamma   90.00
#
_symmetry.space_group_name_H-M   'P 1'
#
loop_
_entity.id
_entity.type
_entity.pdbx_description
1 polymer ?
#
loop_
_entity_poly.entity_id
_entity_poly.type
_entity_poly.pdbx_seq_one_letter_code
_entity_poly.pdbx_strand_id
1 'polypeptide(L)'
;MGMTVTMHELQHFSGTESYRKHWTHQFNMTDGVQYLEDNGMAWLVDIVASYQPIKGEDFQCWTLLTKDKKGTVLATDGNDRKLVKQELEYADAPNGTIKLFLIDGVLLLASEY
;
A
#
# COMPACT_ATOMS: atom_id res chain seq x y z
N MET A 1 -14.11 -7.76 16.85
CA MET A 1 -14.35 -6.69 15.89
C MET A 1 -13.10 -5.89 15.65
N GLY A 2 -12.67 -5.80 14.42
CA GLY A 2 -11.48 -5.07 14.06
C GLY A 2 -11.74 -3.59 13.84
N MET A 3 -10.68 -2.80 13.89
CA MET A 3 -10.70 -1.44 13.42
C MET A 3 -10.76 -1.45 11.89
N THR A 4 -11.26 -0.39 11.32
CA THR A 4 -11.46 -0.28 9.88
C THR A 4 -10.71 0.93 9.34
N VAL A 5 -10.02 0.75 8.24
CA VAL A 5 -9.37 1.84 7.52
C VAL A 5 -10.45 2.75 6.92
N THR A 6 -10.30 4.05 7.10
CA THR A 6 -11.15 5.04 6.45
C THR A 6 -10.30 5.97 5.61
N MET A 7 -10.87 6.49 4.53
CA MET A 7 -10.15 7.42 3.66
C MET A 7 -9.81 8.71 4.40
N HIS A 8 -10.69 9.14 5.30
CA HIS A 8 -10.45 10.34 6.11
C HIS A 8 -9.21 10.18 6.98
N GLU A 9 -9.07 9.05 7.66
CA GLU A 9 -7.92 8.78 8.52
C GLU A 9 -6.62 8.71 7.72
N LEU A 10 -6.66 8.13 6.52
CA LEU A 10 -5.46 8.03 5.68
C LEU A 10 -4.90 9.40 5.31
N GLN A 11 -5.77 10.40 5.16
CA GLN A 11 -5.34 11.74 4.78
C GLN A 11 -4.64 12.49 5.92
N HIS A 12 -4.74 12.00 7.14
CA HIS A 12 -4.08 12.61 8.29
C HIS A 12 -2.59 12.31 8.36
N PHE A 13 -2.12 11.29 7.67
CA PHE A 13 -0.70 10.97 7.67
C PHE A 13 0.02 11.84 6.66
N SER A 14 0.91 12.71 7.14
CA SER A 14 1.63 13.66 6.29
C SER A 14 3.15 13.56 6.46
N GLY A 15 3.61 12.60 7.22
CA GLY A 15 5.02 12.32 7.45
C GLY A 15 5.14 11.20 8.45
N THR A 16 6.35 10.73 8.69
CA THR A 16 6.55 9.66 9.64
C THR A 16 7.70 9.99 10.57
N GLU A 17 7.55 9.63 11.85
CA GLU A 17 8.58 9.83 12.86
C GLU A 17 9.37 8.56 13.11
N SER A 18 8.83 7.40 12.70
CA SER A 18 9.51 6.13 12.89
C SER A 18 9.19 5.20 11.73
N TYR A 19 10.09 4.23 11.52
CA TYR A 19 9.93 3.23 10.48
C TYR A 19 9.97 1.87 11.13
N ARG A 20 9.17 0.94 10.60
CA ARG A 20 9.12 -0.44 11.07
C ARG A 20 9.35 -1.38 9.90
N LYS A 21 10.12 -2.41 10.11
CA LYS A 21 10.37 -3.40 9.07
C LYS A 21 9.16 -4.30 8.91
N HIS A 22 8.74 -4.52 7.66
CA HIS A 22 7.70 -5.50 7.37
C HIS A 22 8.20 -6.90 7.76
N TRP A 23 7.29 -7.77 8.17
CA TRP A 23 7.66 -9.11 8.66
C TRP A 23 8.40 -9.96 7.62
N THR A 24 8.19 -9.69 6.31
CA THR A 24 8.92 -10.38 5.25
C THR A 24 10.33 -9.85 5.03
N HIS A 25 10.70 -8.75 5.70
CA HIS A 25 11.99 -8.06 5.55
C HIS A 25 12.23 -7.47 4.15
N GLN A 26 11.15 -7.28 3.35
CA GLN A 26 11.28 -6.72 2.00
C GLN A 26 11.39 -5.21 1.99
N PHE A 27 10.85 -4.54 3.00
CA PHE A 27 10.87 -3.08 3.08
C PHE A 27 10.55 -2.62 4.50
N ASN A 28 10.81 -1.33 4.76
CA ASN A 28 10.37 -0.66 5.97
C ASN A 28 9.03 0.02 5.71
N MET A 29 8.26 0.22 6.77
CA MET A 29 6.93 0.82 6.70
C MET A 29 6.89 2.11 7.50
N THR A 30 6.17 3.08 6.96
CA THR A 30 5.90 4.34 7.66
C THR A 30 4.74 4.17 8.65
N ASP A 31 4.49 5.24 9.42
CA ASP A 31 3.36 5.25 10.36
C ASP A 31 2.02 5.06 9.63
N GLY A 32 1.86 5.66 8.44
CA GLY A 32 0.63 5.50 7.66
C GLY A 32 0.42 4.08 7.19
N VAL A 33 1.48 3.40 6.77
CA VAL A 33 1.40 2.01 6.34
C VAL A 33 1.16 1.10 7.55
N GLN A 34 1.77 1.43 8.70
CA GLN A 34 1.48 0.70 9.93
C GLN A 34 0.00 0.81 10.32
N TYR A 35 -0.61 1.98 10.08
CA TYR A 35 -2.03 2.16 10.30
C TYR A 35 -2.86 1.17 9.45
N LEU A 36 -2.49 0.95 8.19
CA LEU A 36 -3.16 -0.05 7.35
C LEU A 36 -3.04 -1.45 7.96
N GLU A 37 -1.83 -1.82 8.40
CA GLU A 37 -1.59 -3.11 9.03
C GLU A 37 -2.48 -3.30 10.26
N ASP A 38 -2.59 -2.28 11.10
CA ASP A 38 -3.29 -2.37 12.38
C ASP A 38 -4.81 -2.29 12.24
N ASN A 39 -5.31 -1.88 11.09
CA ASN A 39 -6.74 -1.62 10.90
C ASN A 39 -7.40 -2.49 9.83
N GLY A 40 -6.87 -3.69 9.61
CA GLY A 40 -7.54 -4.70 8.79
C GLY A 40 -7.11 -4.70 7.33
N MET A 41 -6.07 -3.96 6.95
CA MET A 41 -5.57 -3.97 5.58
C MET A 41 -4.11 -4.43 5.47
N ALA A 42 -3.68 -5.28 6.41
CA ALA A 42 -2.37 -5.92 6.31
C ALA A 42 -2.24 -6.71 5.00
N TRP A 43 -3.36 -7.25 4.50
CA TRP A 43 -3.37 -8.01 3.26
C TRP A 43 -2.86 -7.20 2.06
N LEU A 44 -3.14 -5.88 2.01
CA LEU A 44 -2.65 -5.04 0.93
C LEU A 44 -1.13 -4.91 1.01
N VAL A 45 -0.62 -4.67 2.21
CA VAL A 45 0.82 -4.56 2.43
C VAL A 45 1.51 -5.88 2.10
N ASP A 46 0.89 -7.01 2.45
CA ASP A 46 1.42 -8.33 2.11
C ASP A 46 1.43 -8.59 0.60
N ILE A 47 0.43 -8.07 -0.12
CA ILE A 47 0.43 -8.18 -1.59
C ILE A 47 1.66 -7.45 -2.15
N VAL A 48 1.91 -6.21 -1.71
CA VAL A 48 3.08 -5.47 -2.15
C VAL A 48 4.36 -6.26 -1.87
N ALA A 49 4.47 -6.80 -0.66
CA ALA A 49 5.65 -7.57 -0.25
C ALA A 49 5.82 -8.84 -1.09
N SER A 50 4.72 -9.49 -1.46
CA SER A 50 4.78 -10.76 -2.20
C SER A 50 5.38 -10.61 -3.60
N TYR A 51 5.36 -9.40 -4.15
CA TYR A 51 5.94 -9.13 -5.46
C TYR A 51 7.39 -8.64 -5.40
N GLN A 52 7.93 -8.45 -4.19
CA GLN A 52 9.29 -7.95 -4.05
C GLN A 52 10.31 -9.10 -4.02
N PRO A 53 11.54 -8.87 -4.47
CA PRO A 53 11.96 -7.62 -5.14
C PRO A 53 11.52 -7.58 -6.60
N ILE A 54 11.22 -6.38 -7.09
CA ILE A 54 11.04 -6.16 -8.53
C ILE A 54 12.35 -5.57 -9.02
N LYS A 55 13.10 -6.37 -9.73
CA LYS A 55 14.47 -6.06 -10.11
C LYS A 55 14.54 -4.80 -10.97
N GLY A 56 15.43 -3.88 -10.60
CA GLY A 56 15.64 -2.66 -11.35
C GLY A 56 14.65 -1.55 -11.04
N GLU A 57 13.74 -1.76 -10.10
CA GLU A 57 12.69 -0.79 -9.79
C GLU A 57 12.87 -0.25 -8.37
N ASP A 58 13.54 0.90 -8.25
CA ASP A 58 13.74 1.59 -6.97
C ASP A 58 12.53 2.46 -6.59
N PHE A 59 11.67 2.77 -7.54
CA PHE A 59 10.45 3.53 -7.32
C PHE A 59 9.27 2.73 -7.87
N GLN A 60 8.28 2.46 -7.01
CA GLN A 60 7.07 1.76 -7.41
C GLN A 60 5.87 2.53 -6.88
N CYS A 61 4.89 2.73 -7.74
CA CYS A 61 3.61 3.33 -7.35
C CYS A 61 2.57 2.21 -7.31
N TRP A 62 2.04 1.94 -6.11
CA TRP A 62 1.03 0.90 -5.90
C TRP A 62 -0.33 1.54 -5.67
N THR A 63 -1.33 1.10 -6.38
CA THR A 63 -2.69 1.65 -6.31
C THR A 63 -3.68 0.54 -6.07
N LEU A 64 -4.54 0.70 -5.07
CA LEU A 64 -5.69 -0.15 -4.86
C LEU A 64 -6.94 0.64 -5.23
N LEU A 65 -7.68 0.14 -6.22
CA LEU A 65 -8.97 0.68 -6.62
C LEU A 65 -10.04 -0.24 -6.06
N THR A 66 -10.93 0.27 -5.22
CA THR A 66 -11.98 -0.54 -4.60
C THR A 66 -13.35 0.03 -4.93
N LYS A 67 -14.25 -0.86 -5.34
CA LYS A 67 -15.65 -0.50 -5.56
C LYS A 67 -16.51 -1.70 -5.14
N ASP A 68 -17.41 -1.48 -4.20
CA ASP A 68 -18.36 -2.50 -3.73
C ASP A 68 -17.67 -3.80 -3.33
N LYS A 69 -16.60 -3.69 -2.55
CA LYS A 69 -15.79 -4.80 -2.03
C LYS A 69 -15.08 -5.63 -3.10
N LYS A 70 -14.96 -5.09 -4.31
CA LYS A 70 -14.10 -5.65 -5.34
C LYS A 70 -12.95 -4.70 -5.58
N GLY A 71 -11.78 -5.23 -5.86
CA GLY A 71 -10.59 -4.41 -5.98
C GLY A 71 -9.69 -4.79 -7.13
N THR A 72 -8.86 -3.82 -7.52
CA THR A 72 -7.78 -4.03 -8.48
C THR A 72 -6.52 -3.42 -7.89
N VAL A 73 -5.46 -4.20 -7.83
CA VAL A 73 -4.14 -3.72 -7.41
C VAL A 73 -3.31 -3.51 -8.66
N LEU A 74 -2.75 -2.30 -8.78
CA LEU A 74 -1.86 -1.94 -9.88
C LEU A 74 -0.55 -1.44 -9.33
N ALA A 75 0.55 -1.80 -9.98
CA ALA A 75 1.85 -1.21 -9.69
C ALA A 75 2.45 -0.69 -10.99
N THR A 76 3.03 0.51 -10.91
CA THR A 76 3.74 1.12 -12.02
C THR A 76 5.10 1.60 -11.55
N ASP A 77 5.96 1.96 -12.50
CA ASP A 77 7.27 2.55 -12.19
C ASP A 77 7.21 4.08 -12.01
N GLY A 78 6.00 4.65 -11.96
CA GLY A 78 5.80 6.08 -11.89
C GLY A 78 5.73 6.76 -13.25
N ASN A 79 6.05 6.06 -14.33
CA ASN A 79 6.07 6.58 -15.70
C ASN A 79 5.20 5.77 -16.64
N ASP A 80 4.04 5.32 -16.15
CA ASP A 80 3.05 4.56 -16.89
C ASP A 80 3.44 3.14 -17.29
N ARG A 81 4.64 2.68 -16.93
CA ARG A 81 5.03 1.30 -17.18
C ARG A 81 4.39 0.41 -16.12
N LYS A 82 3.55 -0.51 -16.56
CA LYS A 82 2.90 -1.44 -15.65
C LYS A 82 3.87 -2.50 -15.18
N LEU A 83 3.94 -2.70 -13.87
CA LEU A 83 4.74 -3.75 -13.26
C LEU A 83 3.87 -4.92 -12.80
N VAL A 84 2.70 -4.63 -12.21
CA VAL A 84 1.80 -5.62 -11.65
C VAL A 84 0.36 -5.19 -11.89
N LYS A 85 -0.52 -6.15 -12.16
CA LYS A 85 -1.96 -5.98 -12.11
C LYS A 85 -2.57 -7.23 -11.49
N GLN A 86 -3.36 -7.06 -10.44
CA GLN A 86 -4.02 -8.17 -9.77
C GLN A 86 -5.46 -7.79 -9.48
N GLU A 87 -6.40 -8.61 -9.97
CA GLU A 87 -7.82 -8.44 -9.68
C GLU A 87 -8.16 -9.19 -8.39
N LEU A 88 -8.96 -8.54 -7.54
CA LEU A 88 -9.40 -9.11 -6.28
C LEU A 88 -10.92 -9.29 -6.33
N GLU A 89 -11.38 -10.52 -6.15
CA GLU A 89 -12.82 -10.78 -6.09
C GLU A 89 -13.45 -10.19 -4.83
N TYR A 90 -12.63 -10.03 -3.78
CA TYR A 90 -13.06 -9.42 -2.55
C TYR A 90 -11.94 -8.57 -1.97
N ALA A 91 -12.25 -7.33 -1.65
CA ALA A 91 -11.32 -6.41 -1.02
C ALA A 91 -12.02 -5.72 0.14
N ASP A 92 -11.60 -6.02 1.37
CA ASP A 92 -12.16 -5.39 2.56
C ASP A 92 -11.50 -4.04 2.78
N ALA A 93 -11.96 -3.05 2.01
CA ALA A 93 -11.41 -1.71 1.99
C ALA A 93 -12.52 -0.72 1.68
N PRO A 94 -12.35 0.56 2.05
CA PRO A 94 -13.31 1.59 1.67
C PRO A 94 -13.31 1.80 0.15
N ASN A 95 -14.48 2.16 -0.40
CA ASN A 95 -14.56 2.51 -1.82
C ASN A 95 -13.63 3.68 -2.12
N GLY A 96 -12.99 3.64 -3.26
CA GLY A 96 -12.10 4.69 -3.71
C GLY A 96 -10.72 4.18 -4.06
N THR A 97 -9.76 5.06 -3.99
CA THR A 97 -8.38 4.78 -4.40
C THR A 97 -7.44 4.97 -3.21
N ILE A 98 -6.63 3.94 -2.92
CA ILE A 98 -5.56 4.05 -1.95
C ILE A 98 -4.26 3.90 -2.72
N LYS A 99 -3.37 4.89 -2.58
CA LYS A 99 -2.11 4.90 -3.30
C LYS A 99 -0.94 4.85 -2.32
N LEU A 100 0.00 3.96 -2.62
CA LEU A 100 1.21 3.76 -1.86
C LEU A 100 2.41 3.94 -2.78
N PHE A 101 3.52 4.41 -2.21
CA PHE A 101 4.80 4.43 -2.92
C PHE A 101 5.77 3.52 -2.21
N LEU A 102 6.55 2.77 -2.97
CA LEU A 102 7.70 2.03 -2.46
C LEU A 102 8.93 2.69 -3.06
N ILE A 103 9.69 3.40 -2.21
CA ILE A 103 10.82 4.21 -2.63
C ILE A 103 12.03 3.82 -1.80
N ASP A 104 13.08 3.33 -2.46
CA ASP A 104 14.35 2.99 -1.80
C ASP A 104 14.15 2.12 -0.56
N GLY A 105 13.27 1.13 -0.67
CA GLY A 105 13.04 0.18 0.43
C GLY A 105 12.12 0.68 1.52
N VAL A 106 11.37 1.78 1.29
CA VAL A 106 10.40 2.29 2.25
C VAL A 106 9.02 2.36 1.59
N LEU A 107 8.04 1.70 2.20
CA LEU A 107 6.65 1.77 1.75
C LEU A 107 5.94 2.86 2.54
N LEU A 108 5.29 3.79 1.85
CA LEU A 108 4.61 4.92 2.45
C LEU A 108 3.29 5.21 1.75
N LEU A 109 2.38 5.87 2.46
CA LEU A 109 1.15 6.37 1.83
C LEU A 109 1.50 7.56 0.93
N ALA A 110 0.69 7.75 -0.13
CA ALA A 110 0.89 8.91 -1.00
C ALA A 110 0.83 10.23 -0.23
N SER A 111 0.00 10.30 0.82
CA SER A 111 -0.13 11.50 1.65
C SER A 111 1.13 11.78 2.48
N GLU A 112 2.00 10.80 2.65
CA GLU A 112 3.25 10.97 3.41
C GLU A 112 4.42 11.35 2.50
N TYR A 113 4.19 11.34 1.22
CA TYR A 113 5.23 11.68 0.24
C TYR A 113 5.32 13.21 0.11
#